data_775230e37444d374a8aba91290f78c54
#
_entry.id   775230e37444d374a8aba91290f78c54
#
_cell.length_a   1.000
_cell.length_b   1.000
_cell.length_c   1.000
_cell.angle_alpha   90.00
_cell.angle_beta   90.00
_cell.angle_gamma   90.00
#
_symmetry.space_group_name_H-M   'P 1'
#
loop_
_entity.id
_entity.type
_entity.pdbx_description
1 polymer ?
#
loop_
_entity_poly.entity_id
_entity_poly.type
_entity_poly.pdbx_seq_one_letter_code
_entity_poly.pdbx_strand_id
1 'polypeptide(L)'
;MPSANSLQIWISQLDRRAYAIGIGLAVGLIGAGLGLMIALLGPWLTMALVLGILAGLYVITDVKVALYVIILTLLLLPFGTFPVKIAITPTLLDLAMGGFLLVYLVQWMTGRRRQLRLTPAHALIAVYVMWLIFAFALGLRYAMPTSANIRQFAETLLSIGMVFILPDLLRHPATLRRLILVILLAIGAQAFIALALYVAPDALAENILVRLARIGYPNGGVIRYFEDNPALGERAIGTWVDPNALGGILAIAAIIIAPQIVSKKPVIPWRWLTLGIFGAVSLALLLSGSRASFLALASGLTLIACLRYRRMIPMLLLAGLLFLLLPQTQNYLNRLWQAFQGADLATQMRIGEWTDSLRLIARYPLVGVGFTGTPQIDIYTDVANMYLIMANQIGLTGVLIFLAAMTGVFAYGLHAWQAAKNDPDYAAIHLGYHAALLTALVNAVADLYFFRLDFQSSITWFWLVVALCVTSSRLVLERYTTADKWVSLPSD
;
A
#
# COMPACT_ATOMS: atom_id res chain seq x y z
N MET A 1 3.27 9.42 40.38
CA MET A 1 4.74 9.53 40.26
C MET A 1 5.19 8.34 39.42
N PRO A 2 5.93 8.51 38.32
CA PRO A 2 6.47 7.36 37.60
C PRO A 2 7.48 6.65 38.50
N SER A 3 7.31 5.33 38.67
CA SER A 3 8.24 4.48 39.42
C SER A 3 9.63 4.64 38.76
N ALA A 4 10.60 5.09 39.52
CA ALA A 4 11.99 5.16 39.05
C ALA A 4 12.41 3.77 38.59
N ASN A 5 12.92 3.65 37.36
CA ASN A 5 13.43 2.41 36.79
C ASN A 5 14.55 1.89 37.72
N SER A 6 14.56 0.58 37.97
CA SER A 6 15.59 -0.09 38.80
C SER A 6 17.02 0.31 38.39
N LEU A 7 17.25 0.60 37.14
CA LEU A 7 18.49 1.13 36.55
C LEU A 7 18.83 2.55 37.06
N GLN A 8 17.84 3.44 37.18
CA GLN A 8 18.03 4.79 37.69
C GLN A 8 18.38 4.79 39.15
N ILE A 9 17.74 3.88 39.93
CA ILE A 9 18.04 3.70 41.35
C ILE A 9 19.46 3.14 41.51
N TRP A 10 19.84 2.16 40.70
CA TRP A 10 21.18 1.57 40.74
C TRP A 10 22.25 2.58 40.37
N ILE A 11 22.06 3.37 39.28
CA ILE A 11 22.97 4.44 38.86
C ILE A 11 23.12 5.52 39.93
N SER A 12 22.04 5.87 40.61
CA SER A 12 22.07 6.90 41.68
C SER A 12 22.82 6.45 42.94
N GLN A 13 23.03 5.15 43.11
CA GLN A 13 23.77 4.55 44.23
C GLN A 13 25.25 4.36 43.97
N LEU A 14 25.73 4.57 42.71
CA LEU A 14 27.14 4.47 42.37
C LEU A 14 27.94 5.66 42.92
N ASP A 15 29.12 5.33 43.48
CA ASP A 15 30.08 6.35 43.87
C ASP A 15 30.53 7.15 42.62
N ARG A 16 30.83 8.45 42.80
CA ARG A 16 31.25 9.36 41.72
C ARG A 16 32.37 8.77 40.83
N ARG A 17 33.31 8.02 41.43
CA ARG A 17 34.41 7.35 40.70
C ARG A 17 33.89 6.19 39.85
N ALA A 18 33.07 5.34 40.41
CA ALA A 18 32.47 4.21 39.68
C ALA A 18 31.57 4.70 38.53
N TYR A 19 30.80 5.77 38.73
CA TYR A 19 29.98 6.43 37.70
C TYR A 19 30.86 6.99 36.55
N ALA A 20 31.93 7.72 36.89
CA ALA A 20 32.85 8.28 35.90
C ALA A 20 33.59 7.17 35.09
N ILE A 21 34.02 6.11 35.74
CA ILE A 21 34.64 4.93 35.07
C ILE A 21 33.61 4.26 34.15
N GLY A 22 32.38 4.05 34.62
CA GLY A 22 31.32 3.45 33.82
C GLY A 22 30.98 4.25 32.55
N ILE A 23 30.87 5.58 32.67
CA ILE A 23 30.67 6.46 31.49
C ILE A 23 31.88 6.42 30.58
N GLY A 24 33.09 6.50 31.13
CA GLY A 24 34.33 6.46 30.33
C GLY A 24 34.43 5.14 29.52
N LEU A 25 34.14 4.02 30.15
CA LEU A 25 34.08 2.72 29.49
C LEU A 25 32.99 2.66 28.40
N ALA A 26 31.78 3.14 28.70
CA ALA A 26 30.70 3.16 27.73
C ALA A 26 31.04 4.03 26.50
N VAL A 27 31.56 5.24 26.74
CA VAL A 27 31.99 6.15 25.66
C VAL A 27 33.16 5.55 24.88
N GLY A 28 34.13 4.93 25.57
CA GLY A 28 35.25 4.27 24.95
C GLY A 28 34.83 3.08 24.06
N LEU A 29 33.93 2.24 24.55
CA LEU A 29 33.34 1.12 23.76
C LEU A 29 32.56 1.58 22.55
N ILE A 30 31.72 2.62 22.70
CA ILE A 30 30.98 3.20 21.58
C ILE A 30 31.96 3.81 20.57
N GLY A 31 32.96 4.57 21.03
CA GLY A 31 33.96 5.17 20.17
C GLY A 31 34.80 4.14 19.42
N ALA A 32 35.26 3.07 20.12
CA ALA A 32 35.99 1.96 19.50
C ALA A 32 35.11 1.22 18.49
N GLY A 33 33.84 0.94 18.82
CA GLY A 33 32.88 0.33 17.91
C GLY A 33 32.64 1.14 16.64
N LEU A 34 32.43 2.46 16.78
CA LEU A 34 32.30 3.36 15.64
C LEU A 34 33.58 3.46 14.81
N GLY A 35 34.75 3.52 15.46
CA GLY A 35 36.04 3.52 14.78
C GLY A 35 36.28 2.24 13.96
N LEU A 36 35.95 1.08 14.54
CA LEU A 36 36.05 -0.21 13.86
C LEU A 36 35.04 -0.26 12.66
N MET A 37 33.84 0.22 12.84
CA MET A 37 32.85 0.29 11.75
C MET A 37 33.31 1.20 10.61
N ILE A 38 33.91 2.35 10.92
CA ILE A 38 34.47 3.26 9.91
C ILE A 38 35.60 2.58 9.16
N ALA A 39 36.47 1.86 9.87
CA ALA A 39 37.62 1.14 9.27
C ALA A 39 37.17 0.00 8.34
N LEU A 40 36.09 -0.75 8.71
CA LEU A 40 35.63 -1.89 7.95
C LEU A 40 34.64 -1.51 6.81
N LEU A 41 33.77 -0.54 7.05
CA LEU A 41 32.65 -0.22 6.15
C LEU A 41 32.85 1.15 5.44
N GLY A 42 33.78 1.94 5.88
CA GLY A 42 33.95 3.32 5.44
C GLY A 42 32.98 4.29 6.11
N PRO A 43 33.22 5.62 6.01
CA PRO A 43 32.48 6.63 6.77
C PRO A 43 31.00 6.72 6.38
N TRP A 44 30.69 6.64 5.10
CA TRP A 44 29.32 6.79 4.60
C TRP A 44 28.39 5.64 5.00
N LEU A 45 28.88 4.39 4.92
CA LEU A 45 28.12 3.22 5.31
C LEU A 45 27.95 3.14 6.83
N THR A 46 28.96 3.51 7.60
CA THR A 46 28.87 3.61 9.06
C THR A 46 27.85 4.65 9.48
N MET A 47 27.87 5.84 8.86
CA MET A 47 26.88 6.87 9.14
C MET A 47 25.46 6.39 8.83
N ALA A 48 25.26 5.76 7.68
CA ALA A 48 23.96 5.21 7.30
C ALA A 48 23.47 4.13 8.29
N LEU A 49 24.37 3.27 8.77
CA LEU A 49 24.05 2.22 9.72
C LEU A 49 23.74 2.78 11.12
N VAL A 50 24.48 3.75 11.60
CA VAL A 50 24.21 4.44 12.87
C VAL A 50 22.86 5.17 12.82
N LEU A 51 22.61 5.92 11.74
CA LEU A 51 21.32 6.58 11.54
C LEU A 51 20.17 5.56 11.42
N GLY A 52 20.42 4.42 10.77
CA GLY A 52 19.46 3.32 10.68
C GLY A 52 19.15 2.69 12.04
N ILE A 53 20.15 2.48 12.88
CA ILE A 53 19.97 1.97 14.26
C ILE A 53 19.18 2.99 15.09
N LEU A 54 19.55 4.27 15.05
CA LEU A 54 18.84 5.32 15.79
C LEU A 54 17.39 5.49 15.33
N ALA A 55 17.15 5.44 14.02
CA ALA A 55 15.81 5.43 13.45
C ALA A 55 15.02 4.18 13.88
N GLY A 56 15.65 3.00 13.85
CA GLY A 56 15.05 1.75 14.32
C GLY A 56 14.66 1.80 15.80
N LEU A 57 15.55 2.31 16.67
CA LEU A 57 15.24 2.53 18.07
C LEU A 57 14.07 3.51 18.26
N TYR A 58 14.03 4.59 17.48
CA TYR A 58 12.92 5.54 17.52
C TYR A 58 11.60 4.90 17.04
N VAL A 59 11.64 4.10 15.99
CA VAL A 59 10.48 3.35 15.49
C VAL A 59 9.92 2.40 16.56
N ILE A 60 10.79 1.75 17.34
CA ILE A 60 10.37 0.85 18.44
C ILE A 60 9.69 1.62 19.58
N THR A 61 9.91 2.92 19.73
CA THR A 61 9.27 3.71 20.81
C THR A 61 7.83 4.09 20.53
N ASP A 62 7.45 4.32 19.27
CA ASP A 62 6.08 4.71 18.88
C ASP A 62 5.59 3.92 17.65
N VAL A 63 4.56 3.11 17.89
CA VAL A 63 3.91 2.30 16.84
C VAL A 63 3.34 3.14 15.68
N LYS A 64 3.04 4.43 15.88
CA LYS A 64 2.60 5.33 14.80
C LYS A 64 3.75 5.67 13.86
N VAL A 65 4.95 5.86 14.42
CA VAL A 65 6.16 6.09 13.62
C VAL A 65 6.47 4.84 12.79
N ALA A 66 6.35 3.66 13.38
CA ALA A 66 6.47 2.40 12.63
C ALA A 66 5.48 2.32 11.45
N LEU A 67 4.22 2.75 11.63
CA LEU A 67 3.24 2.83 10.55
C LEU A 67 3.66 3.83 9.46
N TYR A 68 4.22 4.98 9.82
CA TYR A 68 4.72 5.95 8.83
C TYR A 68 5.89 5.38 8.02
N VAL A 69 6.79 4.62 8.68
CA VAL A 69 7.89 3.92 7.98
C VAL A 69 7.36 2.88 7.00
N ILE A 70 6.33 2.11 7.35
CA ILE A 70 5.67 1.20 6.40
C ILE A 70 5.20 1.97 5.17
N ILE A 71 4.48 3.09 5.34
CA ILE A 71 3.95 3.89 4.23
C ILE A 71 5.07 4.46 3.35
N LEU A 72 6.12 4.99 3.97
CA LEU A 72 7.27 5.53 3.24
C LEU A 72 7.98 4.42 2.46
N THR A 73 8.22 3.27 3.08
CA THR A 73 8.89 2.14 2.43
C THR A 73 8.07 1.62 1.26
N LEU A 74 6.78 1.34 1.47
CA LEU A 74 5.94 0.78 0.41
C LEU A 74 5.74 1.75 -0.77
N LEU A 75 5.69 3.06 -0.53
CA LEU A 75 5.46 4.04 -1.60
C LEU A 75 6.74 4.46 -2.32
N LEU A 76 7.88 4.54 -1.61
CA LEU A 76 9.13 5.06 -2.16
C LEU A 76 10.15 3.98 -2.53
N LEU A 77 10.13 2.81 -1.86
CA LEU A 77 11.11 1.72 -2.06
C LEU A 77 10.41 0.36 -2.11
N PRO A 78 9.45 0.14 -3.02
CA PRO A 78 8.57 -1.04 -3.04
C PRO A 78 9.31 -2.37 -3.17
N PHE A 79 10.47 -2.41 -3.82
CA PHE A 79 11.28 -3.61 -4.03
C PHE A 79 12.57 -3.62 -3.19
N GLY A 80 12.70 -2.65 -2.26
CA GLY A 80 13.88 -2.55 -1.43
C GLY A 80 14.08 -3.81 -0.57
N THR A 81 15.28 -4.43 -0.64
CA THR A 81 15.68 -5.56 0.20
C THR A 81 16.80 -5.15 1.13
N PHE A 82 16.95 -5.89 2.23
CA PHE A 82 18.09 -5.70 3.12
C PHE A 82 19.37 -6.17 2.42
N PRO A 83 20.49 -5.41 2.48
CA PRO A 83 21.69 -5.71 1.70
C PRO A 83 22.47 -6.94 2.16
N VAL A 84 22.09 -7.53 3.30
CA VAL A 84 22.77 -8.74 3.85
C VAL A 84 21.90 -9.97 3.57
N LYS A 85 22.45 -10.92 2.85
CA LYS A 85 21.80 -12.21 2.57
C LYS A 85 21.93 -13.13 3.79
N ILE A 86 20.86 -13.28 4.54
CA ILE A 86 20.75 -14.23 5.65
C ILE A 86 19.74 -15.27 5.17
N ALA A 87 20.12 -16.46 4.80
CA ALA A 87 19.27 -17.58 4.36
C ALA A 87 17.97 -17.18 3.60
N ILE A 88 17.23 -16.20 4.10
CA ILE A 88 16.11 -15.48 3.50
C ILE A 88 16.52 -14.01 3.39
N THR A 89 16.35 -13.38 2.23
CA THR A 89 16.62 -11.95 2.07
C THR A 89 15.33 -11.17 2.41
N PRO A 90 15.22 -10.55 3.60
CA PRO A 90 14.03 -9.79 3.97
C PRO A 90 13.95 -8.50 3.13
N THR A 91 12.75 -8.09 2.77
CA THR A 91 12.51 -6.77 2.19
C THR A 91 12.55 -5.70 3.27
N LEU A 92 12.74 -4.45 2.87
CA LEU A 92 12.61 -3.32 3.81
C LEU A 92 11.19 -3.23 4.36
N LEU A 93 10.19 -3.65 3.57
CA LEU A 93 8.80 -3.72 3.98
C LEU A 93 8.59 -4.82 5.04
N ASP A 94 9.20 -6.02 4.87
CA ASP A 94 9.18 -7.08 5.90
C ASP A 94 9.69 -6.57 7.25
N LEU A 95 10.82 -5.85 7.23
CA LEU A 95 11.41 -5.29 8.44
C LEU A 95 10.52 -4.21 9.08
N ALA A 96 9.93 -3.34 8.26
CA ALA A 96 9.04 -2.29 8.73
C ALA A 96 7.75 -2.88 9.34
N MET A 97 7.15 -3.88 8.68
CA MET A 97 5.95 -4.57 9.16
C MET A 97 6.24 -5.42 10.40
N GLY A 98 7.34 -6.15 10.40
CA GLY A 98 7.79 -6.93 11.55
C GLY A 98 8.06 -6.04 12.77
N GLY A 99 8.74 -4.91 12.58
CA GLY A 99 8.98 -3.90 13.62
C GLY A 99 7.66 -3.31 14.15
N PHE A 100 6.74 -2.96 13.25
CA PHE A 100 5.41 -2.46 13.63
C PHE A 100 4.62 -3.46 14.49
N LEU A 101 4.59 -4.73 14.08
CA LEU A 101 3.92 -5.79 14.83
C LEU A 101 4.59 -6.05 16.19
N LEU A 102 5.93 -6.09 16.22
CA LEU A 102 6.68 -6.27 17.46
C LEU A 102 6.33 -5.17 18.47
N VAL A 103 6.36 -3.90 18.03
CA VAL A 103 6.01 -2.76 18.88
C VAL A 103 4.56 -2.85 19.37
N TYR A 104 3.63 -3.22 18.48
CA TYR A 104 2.24 -3.40 18.83
C TYR A 104 2.03 -4.52 19.85
N LEU A 105 2.67 -5.67 19.66
CA LEU A 105 2.63 -6.81 20.59
C LEU A 105 3.23 -6.45 21.95
N VAL A 106 4.38 -5.77 21.99
CA VAL A 106 5.00 -5.31 23.25
C VAL A 106 4.06 -4.36 23.99
N GLN A 107 3.37 -3.45 23.30
CA GLN A 107 2.38 -2.57 23.93
C GLN A 107 1.17 -3.35 24.49
N TRP A 108 0.81 -4.46 23.83
CA TRP A 108 -0.23 -5.38 24.31
C TRP A 108 0.22 -6.15 25.57
N MET A 109 1.41 -6.75 25.52
CA MET A 109 1.99 -7.50 26.64
C MET A 109 2.24 -6.62 27.88
N THR A 110 2.63 -5.37 27.68
CA THR A 110 2.85 -4.41 28.80
C THR A 110 1.56 -3.77 29.31
N GLY A 111 0.39 -4.20 28.84
CA GLY A 111 -0.91 -3.70 29.28
C GLY A 111 -1.22 -2.25 28.87
N ARG A 112 -0.37 -1.63 28.04
CA ARG A 112 -0.65 -0.30 27.48
C ARG A 112 -1.84 -0.32 26.53
N ARG A 113 -2.18 -1.49 25.96
CA ARG A 113 -3.35 -1.77 25.15
C ARG A 113 -4.06 -3.00 25.67
N ARG A 114 -5.37 -2.89 25.89
CA ARG A 114 -6.16 -3.96 26.52
C ARG A 114 -7.39 -4.40 25.72
N GLN A 115 -7.75 -3.68 24.66
CA GLN A 115 -8.98 -3.94 23.90
C GLN A 115 -8.73 -3.86 22.40
N LEU A 116 -9.02 -4.95 21.70
CA LEU A 116 -9.15 -4.96 20.24
C LEU A 116 -10.53 -4.41 19.88
N ARG A 117 -10.57 -3.39 19.02
CA ARG A 117 -11.83 -2.78 18.60
C ARG A 117 -12.29 -3.37 17.29
N LEU A 118 -13.10 -4.41 17.40
CA LEU A 118 -13.65 -5.10 16.25
C LEU A 118 -14.92 -4.40 15.74
N THR A 119 -15.13 -4.47 14.43
CA THR A 119 -16.33 -4.02 13.73
C THR A 119 -16.93 -5.20 12.95
N PRO A 120 -18.19 -5.13 12.48
CA PRO A 120 -18.80 -6.22 11.72
C PRO A 120 -17.99 -6.62 10.47
N ALA A 121 -17.30 -5.64 9.82
CA ALA A 121 -16.45 -5.91 8.67
C ALA A 121 -15.28 -6.86 8.99
N HIS A 122 -14.77 -6.86 10.22
CA HIS A 122 -13.65 -7.73 10.63
C HIS A 122 -14.03 -9.21 10.59
N ALA A 123 -15.30 -9.57 10.86
CA ALA A 123 -15.73 -10.97 10.80
C ALA A 123 -15.58 -11.55 9.38
N LEU A 124 -16.00 -10.80 8.37
CA LEU A 124 -15.89 -11.22 6.96
C LEU A 124 -14.43 -11.30 6.52
N ILE A 125 -13.59 -10.35 6.95
CA ILE A 125 -12.16 -10.36 6.66
C ILE A 125 -11.47 -11.52 7.36
N ALA A 126 -11.86 -11.87 8.58
CA ALA A 126 -11.34 -13.05 9.29
C ALA A 126 -11.68 -14.36 8.56
N VAL A 127 -12.92 -14.49 8.04
CA VAL A 127 -13.31 -15.64 7.20
C VAL A 127 -12.44 -15.70 5.93
N TYR A 128 -12.15 -14.54 5.31
CA TYR A 128 -11.27 -14.48 4.14
C TYR A 128 -9.84 -14.93 4.49
N VAL A 129 -9.27 -14.49 5.61
CA VAL A 129 -7.95 -14.93 6.09
C VAL A 129 -7.91 -16.44 6.33
N MET A 130 -8.93 -17.00 6.99
CA MET A 130 -9.03 -18.45 7.20
C MET A 130 -9.08 -19.21 5.86
N TRP A 131 -9.82 -18.68 4.89
CA TRP A 131 -9.89 -19.28 3.56
C TRP A 131 -8.55 -19.21 2.81
N LEU A 132 -7.80 -18.11 2.91
CA LEU A 132 -6.45 -18.01 2.33
C LEU A 132 -5.49 -19.06 2.92
N ILE A 133 -5.50 -19.24 4.25
CA ILE A 133 -4.67 -20.24 4.93
C ILE A 133 -5.06 -21.65 4.48
N PHE A 134 -6.34 -21.91 4.37
CA PHE A 134 -6.86 -23.21 3.89
C PHE A 134 -6.42 -23.47 2.44
N ALA A 135 -6.57 -22.48 1.54
CA ALA A 135 -6.14 -22.60 0.15
C ALA A 135 -4.62 -22.78 0.02
N PHE A 136 -3.81 -22.10 0.86
CA PHE A 136 -2.37 -22.31 0.90
C PHE A 136 -2.03 -23.75 1.31
N ALA A 137 -2.68 -24.27 2.35
CA ALA A 137 -2.49 -25.65 2.81
C ALA A 137 -2.90 -26.68 1.74
N LEU A 138 -3.97 -26.43 1.00
CA LEU A 138 -4.37 -27.28 -0.13
C LEU A 138 -3.35 -27.28 -1.26
N GLY A 139 -2.71 -26.15 -1.53
CA GLY A 139 -1.69 -26.02 -2.56
C GLY A 139 -0.48 -26.95 -2.34
N LEU A 140 -0.17 -27.30 -1.08
CA LEU A 140 0.91 -28.24 -0.73
C LEU A 140 0.77 -29.62 -1.40
N ARG A 141 -0.41 -29.94 -1.92
CA ARG A 141 -0.64 -31.18 -2.69
C ARG A 141 0.06 -31.17 -4.05
N TYR A 142 0.30 -29.99 -4.61
CA TYR A 142 0.81 -29.85 -5.96
C TYR A 142 2.30 -29.56 -6.01
N ALA A 143 2.80 -28.72 -5.09
CA ALA A 143 4.22 -28.43 -4.99
C ALA A 143 4.59 -28.02 -3.56
N MET A 144 5.85 -28.31 -3.15
CA MET A 144 6.40 -27.77 -1.91
C MET A 144 6.67 -26.27 -2.07
N PRO A 145 6.30 -25.45 -1.07
CA PRO A 145 6.52 -24.02 -1.13
C PRO A 145 8.01 -23.69 -1.06
N THR A 146 8.45 -22.73 -1.84
CA THR A 146 9.76 -22.12 -1.69
C THR A 146 9.80 -21.23 -0.45
N SER A 147 10.99 -20.94 0.07
CA SER A 147 11.14 -19.97 1.17
C SER A 147 10.57 -18.60 0.81
N ALA A 148 10.64 -18.20 -0.47
CA ALA A 148 10.06 -16.98 -0.97
C ALA A 148 8.52 -17.00 -0.89
N ASN A 149 7.87 -18.10 -1.32
CA ASN A 149 6.42 -18.25 -1.27
C ASN A 149 5.91 -18.17 0.18
N ILE A 150 6.57 -18.86 1.12
CA ILE A 150 6.19 -18.82 2.54
C ILE A 150 6.30 -17.39 3.09
N ARG A 151 7.42 -16.71 2.81
CA ARG A 151 7.64 -15.33 3.25
C ARG A 151 6.57 -14.39 2.68
N GLN A 152 6.36 -14.42 1.38
CA GLN A 152 5.41 -13.55 0.69
C GLN A 152 3.96 -13.81 1.14
N PHE A 153 3.60 -15.07 1.37
CA PHE A 153 2.29 -15.41 1.91
C PHE A 153 2.11 -14.89 3.35
N ALA A 154 3.12 -15.07 4.21
CA ALA A 154 3.10 -14.50 5.56
C ALA A 154 2.99 -12.97 5.54
N GLU A 155 3.73 -12.28 4.66
CA GLU A 155 3.67 -10.84 4.47
C GLU A 155 2.27 -10.38 4.01
N THR A 156 1.61 -11.16 3.14
CA THR A 156 0.21 -10.92 2.75
C THR A 156 -0.74 -11.03 3.93
N LEU A 157 -0.60 -12.06 4.78
CA LEU A 157 -1.40 -12.19 6.00
C LEU A 157 -1.16 -11.03 6.98
N LEU A 158 0.09 -10.56 7.10
CA LEU A 158 0.43 -9.40 7.92
C LEU A 158 -0.23 -8.12 7.37
N SER A 159 -0.23 -7.95 6.05
CA SER A 159 -0.90 -6.82 5.38
C SER A 159 -2.40 -6.80 5.67
N ILE A 160 -3.06 -7.96 5.60
CA ILE A 160 -4.47 -8.10 6.00
C ILE A 160 -4.64 -7.85 7.50
N GLY A 161 -3.70 -8.31 8.31
CA GLY A 161 -3.67 -8.09 9.77
C GLY A 161 -3.71 -6.61 10.17
N MET A 162 -3.20 -5.70 9.33
CA MET A 162 -3.29 -4.26 9.56
C MET A 162 -4.74 -3.78 9.69
N VAL A 163 -5.69 -4.45 9.02
CA VAL A 163 -7.12 -4.09 9.13
C VAL A 163 -7.61 -4.23 10.57
N PHE A 164 -7.10 -5.20 11.32
CA PHE A 164 -7.45 -5.43 12.73
C PHE A 164 -6.73 -4.47 13.68
N ILE A 165 -5.51 -4.04 13.33
CA ILE A 165 -4.64 -3.24 14.19
C ILE A 165 -4.93 -1.74 14.06
N LEU A 166 -5.11 -1.23 12.84
CA LEU A 166 -5.28 0.20 12.60
C LEU A 166 -6.49 0.82 13.30
N PRO A 167 -7.66 0.19 13.37
CA PRO A 167 -8.78 0.71 14.15
C PRO A 167 -8.46 0.90 15.63
N ASP A 168 -7.63 0.04 16.22
CA ASP A 168 -7.18 0.24 17.61
C ASP A 168 -6.12 1.34 17.73
N LEU A 169 -5.25 1.50 16.72
CA LEU A 169 -4.17 2.47 16.72
C LEU A 169 -4.66 3.90 16.48
N LEU A 170 -5.56 4.07 15.52
CA LEU A 170 -6.05 5.36 15.05
C LEU A 170 -7.36 5.73 15.77
N ARG A 171 -7.25 6.29 16.98
CA ARG A 171 -8.40 6.60 17.84
C ARG A 171 -8.90 8.04 17.72
N HIS A 172 -8.14 8.94 17.09
CA HIS A 172 -8.46 10.36 17.02
C HIS A 172 -8.39 10.88 15.59
N PRO A 173 -9.25 11.84 15.20
CA PRO A 173 -9.23 12.44 13.86
C PRO A 173 -7.87 13.05 13.53
N ALA A 174 -7.19 13.64 14.52
CA ALA A 174 -5.86 14.24 14.34
C ALA A 174 -4.80 13.22 13.89
N THR A 175 -4.87 11.99 14.41
CA THR A 175 -3.93 10.92 14.00
C THR A 175 -4.21 10.47 12.56
N LEU A 176 -5.49 10.36 12.20
CA LEU A 176 -5.91 10.02 10.84
C LEU A 176 -5.45 11.11 9.85
N ARG A 177 -5.61 12.40 10.20
CA ARG A 177 -5.15 13.52 9.38
C ARG A 177 -3.64 13.53 9.18
N ARG A 178 -2.85 13.23 10.22
CA ARG A 178 -1.39 13.09 10.11
C ARG A 178 -1.00 11.95 9.18
N LEU A 179 -1.72 10.82 9.24
CA LEU A 179 -1.48 9.69 8.34
C LEU A 179 -1.72 10.07 6.88
N ILE A 180 -2.81 10.79 6.59
CA ILE A 180 -3.06 11.31 5.24
C ILE A 180 -1.94 12.24 4.81
N LEU A 181 -1.44 13.10 5.70
CA LEU A 181 -0.32 13.99 5.37
C LEU A 181 0.91 13.18 4.95
N VAL A 182 1.24 12.11 5.68
CA VAL A 182 2.37 11.22 5.33
C VAL A 182 2.13 10.57 3.96
N ILE A 183 0.92 10.08 3.70
CA ILE A 183 0.56 9.50 2.40
C ILE A 183 0.72 10.55 1.29
N LEU A 184 0.17 11.75 1.47
CA LEU A 184 0.27 12.86 0.50
C LEU A 184 1.71 13.23 0.17
N LEU A 185 2.56 13.33 1.19
CA LEU A 185 3.98 13.67 1.01
C LEU A 185 4.75 12.54 0.32
N ALA A 186 4.53 11.29 0.74
CA ALA A 186 5.19 10.13 0.16
C ALA A 186 4.81 9.92 -1.30
N ILE A 187 3.52 10.01 -1.63
CA ILE A 187 3.08 9.85 -3.03
C ILE A 187 3.46 11.03 -3.90
N GLY A 188 3.47 12.26 -3.33
CA GLY A 188 3.99 13.45 -4.00
C GLY A 188 5.47 13.30 -4.34
N ALA A 189 6.26 12.78 -3.40
CA ALA A 189 7.68 12.46 -3.65
C ALA A 189 7.84 11.38 -4.71
N GLN A 190 7.04 10.30 -4.66
CA GLN A 190 7.05 9.25 -5.66
C GLN A 190 6.68 9.78 -7.05
N ALA A 191 5.64 10.61 -7.15
CA ALA A 191 5.25 11.23 -8.41
C ALA A 191 6.37 12.14 -8.95
N PHE A 192 7.01 12.92 -8.08
CA PHE A 192 8.17 13.74 -8.46
C PHE A 192 9.34 12.88 -8.97
N ILE A 193 9.67 11.78 -8.28
CA ILE A 193 10.72 10.86 -8.71
C ILE A 193 10.37 10.26 -10.08
N ALA A 194 9.12 9.83 -10.27
CA ALA A 194 8.67 9.27 -11.54
C ALA A 194 8.77 10.28 -12.70
N LEU A 195 8.38 11.53 -12.46
CA LEU A 195 8.48 12.61 -13.46
C LEU A 195 9.93 13.00 -13.72
N ALA A 196 10.76 13.09 -12.67
CA ALA A 196 12.17 13.44 -12.81
C ALA A 196 12.95 12.38 -13.61
N LEU A 197 12.69 11.11 -13.35
CA LEU A 197 13.32 10.01 -14.11
C LEU A 197 12.81 9.96 -15.56
N TYR A 198 11.54 10.25 -15.79
CA TYR A 198 10.96 10.29 -17.15
C TYR A 198 11.53 11.42 -18.03
N VAL A 199 11.85 12.58 -17.43
CA VAL A 199 12.41 13.74 -18.14
C VAL A 199 13.94 13.65 -18.27
N ALA A 200 14.59 12.86 -17.40
CA ALA A 200 16.04 12.66 -17.45
C ALA A 200 16.45 11.88 -18.70
N PRO A 201 17.66 12.10 -19.23
CA PRO A 201 18.19 11.22 -20.28
C PRO A 201 18.23 9.76 -19.80
N ASP A 202 17.85 8.81 -20.67
CA ASP A 202 17.76 7.36 -20.37
C ASP A 202 19.00 6.84 -19.63
N ALA A 203 20.19 7.19 -20.10
CA ALA A 203 21.46 6.78 -19.47
C ALA A 203 21.60 7.27 -18.02
N LEU A 204 21.08 8.47 -17.70
CA LEU A 204 21.10 9.01 -16.34
C LEU A 204 20.05 8.30 -15.47
N ALA A 205 18.83 8.15 -15.97
CA ALA A 205 17.73 7.46 -15.28
C ALA A 205 18.12 6.00 -14.97
N GLU A 206 18.67 5.28 -15.95
CA GLU A 206 19.15 3.92 -15.77
C GLU A 206 20.27 3.84 -14.73
N ASN A 207 21.28 4.73 -14.80
CA ASN A 207 22.37 4.79 -13.81
C ASN A 207 21.87 5.02 -12.38
N ILE A 208 20.85 5.86 -12.19
CA ILE A 208 20.26 6.12 -10.88
C ILE A 208 19.54 4.86 -10.37
N LEU A 209 18.72 4.23 -11.21
CA LEU A 209 17.95 3.03 -10.84
C LEU A 209 18.85 1.82 -10.59
N VAL A 210 19.89 1.61 -11.42
CA VAL A 210 20.88 0.54 -11.25
C VAL A 210 21.65 0.66 -9.93
N ARG A 211 21.89 1.88 -9.42
CA ARG A 211 22.48 2.04 -8.07
C ARG A 211 21.61 1.44 -6.97
N LEU A 212 20.30 1.38 -7.17
CA LEU A 212 19.37 0.73 -6.24
C LEU A 212 19.46 -0.80 -6.29
N ALA A 213 20.19 -1.40 -7.26
CA ALA A 213 20.44 -2.84 -7.32
C ALA A 213 21.14 -3.37 -6.05
N ARG A 214 21.88 -2.53 -5.34
CA ARG A 214 22.48 -2.86 -4.02
C ARG A 214 21.44 -3.19 -2.95
N ILE A 215 20.21 -2.74 -3.14
CA ILE A 215 19.07 -2.98 -2.25
C ILE A 215 17.98 -3.78 -2.96
N GLY A 216 18.31 -4.63 -3.92
CA GLY A 216 17.41 -5.61 -4.53
C GLY A 216 16.68 -5.19 -5.80
N TYR A 217 16.95 -4.00 -6.33
CA TYR A 217 16.41 -3.56 -7.61
C TYR A 217 17.11 -4.26 -8.80
N PRO A 218 16.49 -4.28 -10.00
CA PRO A 218 17.12 -4.84 -11.19
C PRO A 218 18.45 -4.17 -11.55
N ASN A 219 19.40 -4.96 -12.08
CA ASN A 219 20.73 -4.49 -12.47
C ASN A 219 20.81 -3.78 -13.83
N GLY A 220 19.68 -3.65 -14.54
CA GLY A 220 19.59 -3.00 -15.86
C GLY A 220 18.27 -3.31 -16.53
N GLY A 221 18.03 -2.71 -17.69
CA GLY A 221 16.79 -2.86 -18.44
C GLY A 221 15.56 -2.38 -17.66
N VAL A 222 15.76 -1.35 -16.82
CA VAL A 222 14.70 -0.83 -15.93
C VAL A 222 13.77 0.14 -16.65
N ILE A 223 14.24 0.80 -17.73
CA ILE A 223 13.40 1.70 -18.52
C ILE A 223 12.38 0.86 -19.29
N ARG A 224 11.13 1.31 -19.26
CA ARG A 224 10.02 0.61 -19.90
C ARG A 224 9.45 1.44 -21.04
N TYR A 225 9.20 0.80 -22.14
CA TYR A 225 8.60 1.41 -23.33
C TYR A 225 7.23 0.80 -23.60
N PHE A 226 6.40 1.49 -24.40
CA PHE A 226 5.17 0.88 -24.88
C PHE A 226 5.48 -0.33 -25.76
N GLU A 227 4.88 -1.48 -25.46
CA GLU A 227 5.07 -2.75 -26.17
C GLU A 227 6.55 -3.19 -26.28
N ASP A 228 7.34 -2.81 -25.25
CA ASP A 228 8.80 -3.02 -25.22
C ASP A 228 9.55 -2.48 -26.43
N ASN A 229 8.96 -1.51 -27.15
CA ASN A 229 9.52 -0.87 -28.33
C ASN A 229 9.89 0.60 -28.07
N PRO A 230 11.19 0.97 -28.07
CA PRO A 230 11.64 2.33 -27.85
C PRO A 230 11.02 3.37 -28.81
N ALA A 231 10.67 2.96 -30.04
CA ALA A 231 10.06 3.85 -31.04
C ALA A 231 8.64 4.32 -30.65
N LEU A 232 7.97 3.61 -29.73
CA LEU A 232 6.61 3.94 -29.29
C LEU A 232 6.56 4.87 -28.07
N GLY A 233 7.72 5.22 -27.52
CA GLY A 233 7.88 6.13 -26.38
C GLY A 233 8.06 5.42 -25.04
N GLU A 234 8.66 6.16 -24.11
CA GLU A 234 8.94 5.73 -22.76
C GLU A 234 7.68 5.79 -21.86
N ARG A 235 7.67 5.00 -20.80
CA ARG A 235 6.64 4.99 -19.76
C ARG A 235 7.24 5.38 -18.41
N ALA A 236 6.55 6.24 -17.65
CA ALA A 236 6.98 6.59 -16.31
C ALA A 236 6.87 5.38 -15.37
N ILE A 237 7.97 5.06 -14.68
CA ILE A 237 8.09 3.90 -13.77
C ILE A 237 8.43 4.30 -12.34
N GLY A 238 9.13 5.41 -12.13
CA GLY A 238 9.63 5.79 -10.82
C GLY A 238 10.47 4.69 -10.18
N THR A 239 10.34 4.52 -8.87
CA THR A 239 10.97 3.41 -8.13
C THR A 239 10.14 2.11 -8.18
N TRP A 240 8.99 2.10 -8.84
CA TRP A 240 8.12 0.91 -8.97
C TRP A 240 8.53 -0.02 -10.10
N VAL A 241 9.41 0.41 -11.00
CA VAL A 241 9.96 -0.37 -12.11
C VAL A 241 8.91 -0.88 -13.10
N ASP A 242 7.70 -1.15 -12.63
CA ASP A 242 6.56 -1.52 -13.46
C ASP A 242 5.58 -0.34 -13.58
N PRO A 243 5.30 0.13 -14.82
CA PRO A 243 4.46 1.30 -15.04
C PRO A 243 2.98 1.06 -14.72
N ASN A 244 2.47 -0.18 -14.80
CA ASN A 244 1.09 -0.47 -14.46
C ASN A 244 0.91 -0.53 -12.94
N ALA A 245 1.87 -1.14 -12.22
CA ALA A 245 1.88 -1.13 -10.75
C ALA A 245 1.96 0.31 -10.21
N LEU A 246 2.87 1.14 -10.76
CA LEU A 246 2.93 2.57 -10.42
C LEU A 246 1.59 3.26 -10.70
N GLY A 247 1.01 3.04 -11.88
CA GLY A 247 -0.28 3.63 -12.28
C GLY A 247 -1.39 3.32 -11.28
N GLY A 248 -1.53 2.05 -10.87
CA GLY A 248 -2.52 1.63 -9.89
C GLY A 248 -2.38 2.32 -8.53
N ILE A 249 -1.13 2.44 -8.03
CA ILE A 249 -0.84 3.13 -6.77
C ILE A 249 -1.14 4.62 -6.86
N LEU A 250 -0.74 5.27 -7.97
CA LEU A 250 -0.99 6.69 -8.21
C LEU A 250 -2.50 6.99 -8.35
N ALA A 251 -3.27 6.12 -9.02
CA ALA A 251 -4.71 6.27 -9.17
C ALA A 251 -5.43 6.26 -7.80
N ILE A 252 -5.11 5.27 -6.95
CA ILE A 252 -5.66 5.17 -5.59
C ILE A 252 -5.30 6.41 -4.77
N ALA A 253 -4.03 6.84 -4.83
CA ALA A 253 -3.55 8.00 -4.09
C ALA A 253 -4.21 9.30 -4.59
N ALA A 254 -4.34 9.50 -5.90
CA ALA A 254 -5.03 10.65 -6.48
C ALA A 254 -6.47 10.78 -5.94
N ILE A 255 -7.17 9.65 -5.78
CA ILE A 255 -8.53 9.63 -5.22
C ILE A 255 -8.55 9.96 -3.72
N ILE A 256 -7.53 9.58 -2.96
CA ILE A 256 -7.40 10.03 -1.55
C ILE A 256 -7.17 11.56 -1.49
N ILE A 257 -6.41 12.10 -2.43
CA ILE A 257 -6.07 13.53 -2.51
C ILE A 257 -7.25 14.39 -2.98
N ALA A 258 -8.00 13.94 -3.97
CA ALA A 258 -9.03 14.74 -4.65
C ALA A 258 -10.04 15.42 -3.71
N PRO A 259 -10.64 14.75 -2.70
CA PRO A 259 -11.57 15.41 -1.77
C PRO A 259 -10.88 16.44 -0.86
N GLN A 260 -9.56 16.35 -0.66
CA GLN A 260 -8.81 17.30 0.18
C GLN A 260 -8.70 18.68 -0.49
N ILE A 261 -8.70 18.75 -1.81
CA ILE A 261 -8.65 20.00 -2.58
C ILE A 261 -9.90 20.87 -2.29
N VAL A 262 -11.06 20.23 -2.21
CA VAL A 262 -12.35 20.90 -2.03
C VAL A 262 -12.89 20.84 -0.59
N SER A 263 -12.13 20.24 0.33
CA SER A 263 -12.50 20.11 1.74
C SER A 263 -12.60 21.47 2.43
N LYS A 264 -13.57 21.60 3.38
CA LYS A 264 -13.67 22.77 4.27
C LYS A 264 -12.48 22.82 5.25
N LYS A 265 -11.98 21.65 5.66
CA LYS A 265 -10.80 21.50 6.53
C LYS A 265 -9.77 20.59 5.86
N PRO A 266 -9.02 21.06 4.86
CA PRO A 266 -8.02 20.23 4.19
C PRO A 266 -6.90 19.82 5.17
N VAL A 267 -6.22 18.71 4.86
CA VAL A 267 -5.09 18.24 5.66
C VAL A 267 -3.90 19.19 5.53
N ILE A 268 -3.62 19.62 4.32
CA ILE A 268 -2.64 20.68 4.02
C ILE A 268 -3.42 22.00 3.90
N PRO A 269 -3.12 23.03 4.72
CA PRO A 269 -3.84 24.32 4.67
C PRO A 269 -3.77 25.00 3.30
N TRP A 270 -2.65 24.84 2.61
CA TRP A 270 -2.41 25.43 1.29
C TRP A 270 -3.01 24.56 0.18
N ARG A 271 -4.19 24.92 -0.26
CA ARG A 271 -4.90 24.19 -1.32
C ARG A 271 -4.10 24.08 -2.63
N TRP A 272 -3.30 25.10 -2.95
CA TRP A 272 -2.44 25.09 -4.13
C TRP A 272 -1.38 24.00 -4.07
N LEU A 273 -0.82 23.72 -2.88
CA LEU A 273 0.12 22.61 -2.71
C LEU A 273 -0.58 21.26 -2.91
N THR A 274 -1.77 21.09 -2.34
CA THR A 274 -2.57 19.87 -2.54
C THR A 274 -2.94 19.68 -4.02
N LEU A 275 -3.31 20.78 -4.70
CA LEU A 275 -3.59 20.76 -6.14
C LEU A 275 -2.33 20.45 -6.96
N GLY A 276 -1.17 21.01 -6.58
CA GLY A 276 0.12 20.72 -7.21
C GLY A 276 0.52 19.25 -7.06
N ILE A 277 0.35 18.66 -5.86
CA ILE A 277 0.60 17.24 -5.63
C ILE A 277 -0.37 16.39 -6.47
N PHE A 278 -1.66 16.73 -6.48
CA PHE A 278 -2.65 16.04 -7.29
C PHE A 278 -2.30 16.11 -8.79
N GLY A 279 -1.89 17.27 -9.27
CA GLY A 279 -1.44 17.47 -10.65
C GLY A 279 -0.21 16.63 -11.00
N ALA A 280 0.80 16.62 -10.13
CA ALA A 280 2.01 15.80 -10.31
C ALA A 280 1.69 14.29 -10.33
N VAL A 281 0.85 13.83 -9.39
CA VAL A 281 0.39 12.44 -9.33
C VAL A 281 -0.41 12.05 -10.58
N SER A 282 -1.32 12.94 -11.03
CA SER A 282 -2.11 12.70 -12.24
C SER A 282 -1.26 12.72 -13.51
N LEU A 283 -0.25 13.59 -13.58
CA LEU A 283 0.69 13.63 -14.70
C LEU A 283 1.59 12.39 -14.74
N ALA A 284 2.13 11.97 -13.61
CA ALA A 284 2.92 10.74 -13.51
C ALA A 284 2.07 9.51 -13.88
N LEU A 285 0.81 9.48 -13.45
CA LEU A 285 -0.16 8.46 -13.86
C LEU A 285 -0.38 8.47 -15.37
N LEU A 286 -0.56 9.65 -15.98
CA LEU A 286 -0.73 9.78 -17.43
C LEU A 286 0.48 9.22 -18.18
N LEU A 287 1.69 9.60 -17.76
CA LEU A 287 2.94 9.15 -18.35
C LEU A 287 3.27 7.68 -18.11
N SER A 288 2.66 7.05 -17.10
CA SER A 288 2.75 5.60 -16.91
C SER A 288 2.05 4.81 -18.02
N GLY A 289 1.09 5.42 -18.71
CA GLY A 289 0.35 4.80 -19.81
C GLY A 289 -0.54 3.61 -19.39
N SER A 290 -0.84 3.45 -18.10
CA SER A 290 -1.68 2.36 -17.59
C SER A 290 -3.17 2.64 -17.85
N ARG A 291 -3.75 1.94 -18.83
CA ARG A 291 -5.17 2.09 -19.21
C ARG A 291 -6.12 1.72 -18.06
N ALA A 292 -5.81 0.64 -17.35
CA ALA A 292 -6.58 0.19 -16.19
C ALA A 292 -6.66 1.28 -15.12
N SER A 293 -5.52 1.94 -14.86
CA SER A 293 -5.41 2.97 -13.84
C SER A 293 -6.17 4.26 -14.21
N PHE A 294 -6.30 4.59 -15.50
CA PHE A 294 -7.15 5.70 -15.96
C PHE A 294 -8.63 5.42 -15.70
N LEU A 295 -9.11 4.23 -16.06
CA LEU A 295 -10.49 3.82 -15.80
C LEU A 295 -10.78 3.78 -14.29
N ALA A 296 -9.82 3.30 -13.52
CA ALA A 296 -9.89 3.26 -12.07
C ALA A 296 -9.97 4.67 -11.46
N LEU A 297 -9.12 5.60 -11.91
CA LEU A 297 -9.17 7.01 -11.49
C LEU A 297 -10.53 7.63 -11.84
N ALA A 298 -11.02 7.42 -13.06
CA ALA A 298 -12.30 7.94 -13.50
C ALA A 298 -13.46 7.40 -12.65
N SER A 299 -13.45 6.12 -12.29
CA SER A 299 -14.47 5.50 -11.43
C SER A 299 -14.51 6.13 -10.04
N GLY A 300 -13.34 6.34 -9.41
CA GLY A 300 -13.24 6.97 -8.10
C GLY A 300 -13.66 8.43 -8.12
N LEU A 301 -13.24 9.21 -9.12
CA LEU A 301 -13.69 10.61 -9.29
C LEU A 301 -15.20 10.70 -9.52
N THR A 302 -15.76 9.78 -10.31
CA THR A 302 -17.21 9.69 -10.55
C THR A 302 -17.95 9.42 -9.25
N LEU A 303 -17.49 8.48 -8.42
CA LEU A 303 -18.11 8.22 -7.12
C LEU A 303 -18.09 9.47 -6.22
N ILE A 304 -16.96 10.17 -6.14
CA ILE A 304 -16.81 11.41 -5.37
C ILE A 304 -17.79 12.49 -5.89
N ALA A 305 -17.87 12.65 -7.21
CA ALA A 305 -18.78 13.61 -7.83
C ALA A 305 -20.24 13.27 -7.57
N CYS A 306 -20.65 12.02 -7.74
CA CYS A 306 -22.04 11.58 -7.54
C CYS A 306 -22.49 11.71 -6.08
N LEU A 307 -21.63 11.36 -5.11
CA LEU A 307 -22.01 11.37 -3.69
C LEU A 307 -22.00 12.77 -3.06
N ARG A 308 -21.11 13.66 -3.49
CA ARG A 308 -20.94 14.94 -2.80
C ARG A 308 -20.81 16.16 -3.73
N TYR A 309 -20.13 16.04 -4.87
CA TYR A 309 -19.72 17.17 -5.69
C TYR A 309 -20.34 17.11 -7.10
N ARG A 310 -21.66 16.98 -7.19
CA ARG A 310 -22.38 16.80 -8.47
C ARG A 310 -22.07 17.88 -9.51
N ARG A 311 -21.67 19.09 -9.08
CA ARG A 311 -21.22 20.16 -9.97
C ARG A 311 -19.92 19.84 -10.71
N MET A 312 -19.16 18.83 -10.27
CA MET A 312 -17.96 18.36 -10.96
C MET A 312 -18.26 17.40 -12.12
N ILE A 313 -19.47 16.85 -12.20
CA ILE A 313 -19.87 15.91 -13.27
C ILE A 313 -19.65 16.50 -14.67
N PRO A 314 -20.11 17.72 -15.01
CA PRO A 314 -19.87 18.32 -16.31
C PRO A 314 -18.37 18.51 -16.59
N MET A 315 -17.58 18.86 -15.57
CA MET A 315 -16.13 19.01 -15.71
C MET A 315 -15.45 17.67 -15.98
N LEU A 316 -15.87 16.59 -15.31
CA LEU A 316 -15.37 15.24 -15.55
C LEU A 316 -15.73 14.74 -16.94
N LEU A 317 -16.95 15.02 -17.40
CA LEU A 317 -17.39 14.70 -18.76
C LEU A 317 -16.57 15.46 -19.81
N LEU A 318 -16.36 16.77 -19.58
CA LEU A 318 -15.51 17.58 -20.46
C LEU A 318 -14.06 17.10 -20.45
N ALA A 319 -13.48 16.81 -19.27
CA ALA A 319 -12.13 16.26 -19.16
C ALA A 319 -12.00 14.89 -19.85
N GLY A 320 -13.02 14.03 -19.72
CA GLY A 320 -13.10 12.75 -20.44
C GLY A 320 -13.17 12.95 -21.97
N LEU A 321 -13.98 13.89 -22.44
CA LEU A 321 -14.07 14.22 -23.85
C LEU A 321 -12.74 14.77 -24.38
N LEU A 322 -12.12 15.71 -23.66
CA LEU A 322 -10.80 16.25 -24.04
C LEU A 322 -9.73 15.15 -24.04
N PHE A 323 -9.76 14.26 -23.05
CA PHE A 323 -8.86 13.09 -23.02
C PHE A 323 -9.04 12.20 -24.25
N LEU A 324 -10.29 11.95 -24.67
CA LEU A 324 -10.57 11.18 -25.89
C LEU A 324 -10.08 11.86 -27.15
N LEU A 325 -9.94 13.19 -27.18
CA LEU A 325 -9.44 13.95 -28.32
C LEU A 325 -7.91 14.00 -28.41
N LEU A 326 -7.19 13.60 -27.36
CA LEU A 326 -5.73 13.55 -27.39
C LEU A 326 -5.23 12.55 -28.45
N PRO A 327 -4.21 12.90 -29.29
CA PRO A 327 -3.67 12.00 -30.30
C PRO A 327 -3.21 10.65 -29.74
N GLN A 328 -2.63 10.68 -28.54
CA GLN A 328 -2.23 9.46 -27.81
C GLN A 328 -3.44 8.57 -27.52
N THR A 329 -4.54 9.16 -27.08
CA THR A 329 -5.79 8.43 -26.80
C THR A 329 -6.44 7.90 -28.06
N GLN A 330 -6.39 8.65 -29.16
CA GLN A 330 -6.87 8.19 -30.47
C GLN A 330 -6.10 6.93 -30.93
N ASN A 331 -4.80 6.92 -30.76
CA ASN A 331 -3.98 5.72 -31.03
C ASN A 331 -4.41 4.55 -30.14
N TYR A 332 -4.74 4.78 -28.88
CA TYR A 332 -5.26 3.74 -27.97
C TYR A 332 -6.65 3.24 -28.41
N LEU A 333 -7.56 4.14 -28.82
CA LEU A 333 -8.88 3.75 -29.32
C LEU A 333 -8.77 2.92 -30.61
N ASN A 334 -7.88 3.30 -31.53
CA ASN A 334 -7.63 2.52 -32.73
C ASN A 334 -7.08 1.13 -32.41
N ARG A 335 -6.17 1.01 -31.43
CA ARG A 335 -5.67 -0.28 -30.95
C ARG A 335 -6.74 -1.10 -30.23
N LEU A 336 -7.62 -0.46 -29.43
CA LEU A 336 -8.78 -1.14 -28.87
C LEU A 336 -9.70 -1.68 -29.96
N TRP A 337 -9.93 -0.90 -31.01
CA TRP A 337 -10.71 -1.35 -32.15
C TRP A 337 -10.07 -2.53 -32.88
N GLN A 338 -8.75 -2.46 -33.13
CA GLN A 338 -7.97 -3.57 -33.69
C GLN A 338 -7.97 -4.79 -32.76
N ALA A 339 -7.96 -4.57 -31.46
CA ALA A 339 -8.07 -5.62 -30.45
C ALA A 339 -9.42 -6.36 -30.53
N PHE A 340 -10.53 -5.60 -30.69
CA PHE A 340 -11.86 -6.22 -30.94
C PHE A 340 -11.89 -7.02 -32.25
N GLN A 341 -11.04 -6.68 -33.21
CA GLN A 341 -10.90 -7.42 -34.47
C GLN A 341 -9.90 -8.59 -34.38
N GLY A 342 -9.28 -8.81 -33.19
CA GLY A 342 -8.31 -9.89 -32.98
C GLY A 342 -6.95 -9.69 -33.65
N ALA A 343 -6.65 -8.49 -34.14
CA ALA A 343 -5.44 -8.20 -34.92
C ALA A 343 -4.21 -7.82 -34.07
N ASP A 344 -4.40 -7.52 -32.77
CA ASP A 344 -3.34 -7.10 -31.86
C ASP A 344 -2.77 -8.28 -31.05
N LEU A 345 -1.45 -8.51 -31.15
CA LEU A 345 -0.73 -9.59 -30.46
C LEU A 345 -0.91 -9.54 -28.94
N ALA A 346 -0.85 -8.34 -28.33
CA ALA A 346 -1.02 -8.19 -26.89
C ALA A 346 -2.43 -8.58 -26.43
N THR A 347 -3.44 -8.34 -27.25
CA THR A 347 -4.81 -8.77 -26.99
C THR A 347 -4.96 -10.28 -27.17
N GLN A 348 -4.34 -10.86 -28.20
CA GLN A 348 -4.33 -12.32 -28.39
C GLN A 348 -3.66 -13.03 -27.19
N MET A 349 -2.54 -12.51 -26.70
CA MET A 349 -1.89 -13.04 -25.49
C MET A 349 -2.83 -12.98 -24.28
N ARG A 350 -3.51 -11.85 -24.03
CA ARG A 350 -4.47 -11.72 -22.92
C ARG A 350 -5.67 -12.66 -23.06
N ILE A 351 -6.18 -12.85 -24.28
CA ILE A 351 -7.25 -13.83 -24.54
C ILE A 351 -6.76 -15.25 -24.24
N GLY A 352 -5.51 -15.57 -24.60
CA GLY A 352 -4.87 -16.83 -24.23
C GLY A 352 -4.78 -17.03 -22.72
N GLU A 353 -4.23 -16.03 -22.01
CA GLU A 353 -4.15 -16.02 -20.53
C GLU A 353 -5.53 -16.23 -19.89
N TRP A 354 -6.55 -15.52 -20.37
CA TRP A 354 -7.91 -15.64 -19.84
C TRP A 354 -8.50 -17.02 -20.12
N THR A 355 -8.26 -17.56 -21.33
CA THR A 355 -8.75 -18.90 -21.69
C THR A 355 -8.11 -19.97 -20.83
N ASP A 356 -6.80 -19.88 -20.57
CA ASP A 356 -6.09 -20.81 -19.71
C ASP A 356 -6.57 -20.71 -18.25
N SER A 357 -6.78 -19.48 -17.77
CA SER A 357 -7.36 -19.25 -16.45
C SER A 357 -8.76 -19.86 -16.32
N LEU A 358 -9.63 -19.66 -17.31
CA LEU A 358 -10.98 -20.23 -17.29
C LEU A 358 -10.96 -21.75 -17.36
N ARG A 359 -10.02 -22.36 -18.09
CA ARG A 359 -9.82 -23.82 -18.11
C ARG A 359 -9.42 -24.35 -16.74
N LEU A 360 -8.51 -23.63 -16.04
CA LEU A 360 -8.08 -24.00 -14.70
C LEU A 360 -9.22 -23.87 -13.70
N ILE A 361 -10.00 -22.77 -13.75
CA ILE A 361 -11.18 -22.55 -12.92
C ILE A 361 -12.22 -23.64 -13.18
N ALA A 362 -12.50 -24.00 -14.41
CA ALA A 362 -13.45 -25.07 -14.74
C ALA A 362 -13.06 -26.43 -14.16
N ARG A 363 -11.75 -26.69 -14.01
CA ARG A 363 -11.22 -27.91 -13.42
C ARG A 363 -11.19 -27.91 -11.90
N TYR A 364 -10.94 -26.74 -11.27
CA TYR A 364 -10.83 -26.56 -9.82
C TYR A 364 -11.72 -25.41 -9.30
N PRO A 365 -13.06 -25.45 -9.51
CA PRO A 365 -13.91 -24.28 -9.34
C PRO A 365 -14.06 -23.83 -7.88
N LEU A 366 -14.09 -24.76 -6.92
CA LEU A 366 -14.45 -24.41 -5.54
C LEU A 366 -13.28 -23.85 -4.72
N VAL A 367 -12.12 -24.49 -4.80
CA VAL A 367 -10.98 -24.19 -3.90
C VAL A 367 -9.72 -23.72 -4.62
N GLY A 368 -9.71 -23.77 -5.97
CA GLY A 368 -8.53 -23.46 -6.77
C GLY A 368 -7.38 -24.46 -6.58
N VAL A 369 -6.17 -24.02 -6.95
CA VAL A 369 -4.95 -24.85 -6.88
C VAL A 369 -3.97 -24.41 -5.78
N GLY A 370 -4.26 -23.37 -5.01
CA GLY A 370 -3.38 -22.81 -3.99
C GLY A 370 -2.28 -21.92 -4.56
N PHE A 371 -1.25 -21.67 -3.75
CA PHE A 371 -0.21 -20.66 -4.02
C PHE A 371 1.15 -21.26 -4.37
N THR A 372 1.33 -22.57 -4.28
CA THR A 372 2.64 -23.23 -4.33
C THR A 372 3.00 -23.80 -5.68
N GLY A 373 2.03 -24.02 -6.55
CA GLY A 373 2.24 -24.53 -7.90
C GLY A 373 0.92 -24.96 -8.55
N THR A 374 0.98 -25.27 -9.85
CA THR A 374 -0.16 -25.76 -10.61
C THR A 374 0.01 -27.24 -10.96
N PRO A 375 -1.07 -28.02 -10.99
CA PRO A 375 -1.01 -29.43 -11.39
C PRO A 375 -0.73 -29.64 -12.87
N GLN A 376 -0.66 -28.56 -13.66
CA GLN A 376 -0.44 -28.60 -15.11
C GLN A 376 0.68 -27.64 -15.52
N ILE A 377 1.67 -28.16 -16.25
CA ILE A 377 2.87 -27.42 -16.67
C ILE A 377 2.55 -26.49 -17.86
N ASP A 378 1.54 -26.80 -18.66
CA ASP A 378 1.25 -26.11 -19.93
C ASP A 378 0.21 -24.99 -19.84
N ILE A 379 -0.20 -24.61 -18.64
CA ILE A 379 -1.17 -23.54 -18.42
C ILE A 379 -0.47 -22.30 -17.85
N TYR A 380 -0.59 -21.17 -18.56
CA TYR A 380 -0.13 -19.89 -18.06
C TYR A 380 -1.03 -19.40 -16.94
N THR A 381 -0.45 -19.18 -15.76
CA THR A 381 -1.21 -18.85 -14.54
C THR A 381 -1.22 -17.37 -14.20
N ASP A 382 -0.36 -16.58 -14.80
CA ASP A 382 -0.23 -15.15 -14.56
C ASP A 382 -1.14 -14.37 -15.51
N VAL A 383 -2.36 -14.13 -15.07
CA VAL A 383 -3.38 -13.41 -15.83
C VAL A 383 -3.45 -11.98 -15.34
N ALA A 384 -3.44 -11.00 -16.25
CA ALA A 384 -3.59 -9.59 -15.90
C ALA A 384 -5.03 -9.25 -15.43
N ASN A 385 -5.51 -9.98 -14.43
CA ASN A 385 -6.81 -9.80 -13.78
C ASN A 385 -6.77 -10.43 -12.40
N MET A 386 -6.87 -9.61 -11.36
CA MET A 386 -6.80 -10.08 -9.97
C MET A 386 -7.86 -11.14 -9.64
N TYR A 387 -9.09 -10.97 -10.14
CA TYR A 387 -10.19 -11.89 -9.79
C TYR A 387 -10.01 -13.26 -10.43
N LEU A 388 -9.44 -13.32 -11.63
CA LEU A 388 -9.11 -14.59 -12.29
C LEU A 388 -7.94 -15.29 -11.58
N ILE A 389 -6.87 -14.56 -11.18
CA ILE A 389 -5.79 -15.14 -10.37
C ILE A 389 -6.33 -15.65 -9.03
N MET A 390 -7.20 -14.87 -8.37
CA MET A 390 -7.85 -15.32 -7.14
C MET A 390 -8.64 -16.61 -7.38
N ALA A 391 -9.46 -16.65 -8.43
CA ALA A 391 -10.23 -17.85 -8.77
C ALA A 391 -9.34 -19.06 -9.07
N ASN A 392 -8.19 -18.86 -9.73
CA ASN A 392 -7.19 -19.90 -9.94
C ASN A 392 -6.61 -20.43 -8.63
N GLN A 393 -6.23 -19.54 -7.71
CA GLN A 393 -5.47 -19.90 -6.51
C GLN A 393 -6.38 -20.30 -5.35
N ILE A 394 -7.48 -19.59 -5.12
CA ILE A 394 -8.37 -19.79 -3.96
C ILE A 394 -9.79 -20.21 -4.34
N GLY A 395 -10.02 -20.47 -5.62
CA GLY A 395 -11.32 -20.89 -6.16
C GLY A 395 -12.37 -19.77 -6.19
N LEU A 396 -13.50 -20.05 -6.83
CA LEU A 396 -14.65 -19.14 -6.85
C LEU A 396 -15.19 -18.87 -5.45
N THR A 397 -15.12 -19.86 -4.54
CA THR A 397 -15.51 -19.66 -3.13
C THR A 397 -14.68 -18.58 -2.47
N GLY A 398 -13.36 -18.58 -2.66
CA GLY A 398 -12.48 -17.55 -2.13
C GLY A 398 -12.76 -16.16 -2.72
N VAL A 399 -13.06 -16.09 -4.02
CA VAL A 399 -13.48 -14.84 -4.68
C VAL A 399 -14.79 -14.33 -4.08
N LEU A 400 -15.78 -15.18 -3.87
CA LEU A 400 -17.05 -14.80 -3.26
C LEU A 400 -16.88 -14.30 -1.82
N ILE A 401 -16.03 -14.96 -1.02
CA ILE A 401 -15.72 -14.52 0.34
C ILE A 401 -15.03 -13.16 0.30
N PHE A 402 -14.07 -12.94 -0.61
CA PHE A 402 -13.43 -11.64 -0.80
C PHE A 402 -14.42 -10.54 -1.17
N LEU A 403 -15.29 -10.80 -2.16
CA LEU A 403 -16.31 -9.84 -2.58
C LEU A 403 -17.32 -9.55 -1.45
N ALA A 404 -17.70 -10.57 -0.67
CA ALA A 404 -18.53 -10.38 0.51
C ALA A 404 -17.84 -9.50 1.56
N ALA A 405 -16.52 -9.70 1.79
CA ALA A 405 -15.74 -8.87 2.70
C ALA A 405 -15.68 -7.41 2.22
N MET A 406 -15.41 -7.17 0.92
CA MET A 406 -15.39 -5.81 0.36
C MET A 406 -16.77 -5.16 0.41
N THR A 407 -17.83 -5.91 0.09
CA THR A 407 -19.22 -5.44 0.22
C THR A 407 -19.54 -5.07 1.67
N GLY A 408 -19.09 -5.87 2.64
CA GLY A 408 -19.23 -5.57 4.06
C GLY A 408 -18.52 -4.28 4.47
N VAL A 409 -17.32 -4.02 3.95
CA VAL A 409 -16.58 -2.75 4.17
C VAL A 409 -17.34 -1.58 3.60
N PHE A 410 -17.87 -1.68 2.37
CA PHE A 410 -18.69 -0.62 1.75
C PHE A 410 -20.01 -0.40 2.47
N ALA A 411 -20.71 -1.45 2.87
CA ALA A 411 -21.96 -1.36 3.62
C ALA A 411 -21.74 -0.63 4.95
N TYR A 412 -20.67 -0.99 5.67
CA TYR A 412 -20.26 -0.33 6.91
C TYR A 412 -19.90 1.15 6.66
N GLY A 413 -19.19 1.43 5.56
CA GLY A 413 -18.85 2.78 5.13
C GLY A 413 -20.08 3.61 4.76
N LEU A 414 -21.04 3.05 4.02
CA LEU A 414 -22.29 3.73 3.65
C LEU A 414 -23.15 4.05 4.88
N HIS A 415 -23.20 3.15 5.86
CA HIS A 415 -23.85 3.41 7.13
C HIS A 415 -23.19 4.61 7.85
N ALA A 416 -21.87 4.64 7.93
CA ALA A 416 -21.12 5.75 8.52
C ALA A 416 -21.22 7.04 7.70
N TRP A 417 -21.40 6.97 6.38
CA TRP A 417 -21.52 8.13 5.51
C TRP A 417 -22.68 9.05 5.85
N GLN A 418 -23.79 8.51 6.31
CA GLN A 418 -24.96 9.31 6.72
C GLN A 418 -24.58 10.34 7.79
N ALA A 419 -23.71 9.97 8.71
CA ALA A 419 -23.17 10.84 9.76
C ALA A 419 -21.95 11.65 9.25
N ALA A 420 -21.04 11.04 8.47
CA ALA A 420 -19.81 11.67 8.01
C ALA A 420 -20.03 12.83 7.03
N LYS A 421 -21.07 12.77 6.18
CA LYS A 421 -21.27 13.71 5.05
C LYS A 421 -21.30 15.19 5.44
N ASN A 422 -21.75 15.49 6.65
CA ASN A 422 -21.87 16.87 7.17
C ASN A 422 -20.71 17.24 8.11
N ASP A 423 -19.87 16.29 8.52
CA ASP A 423 -18.75 16.53 9.42
C ASP A 423 -17.53 17.06 8.63
N PRO A 424 -17.05 18.28 8.90
CA PRO A 424 -15.92 18.86 8.18
C PRO A 424 -14.60 18.13 8.43
N ASP A 425 -14.47 17.39 9.53
CA ASP A 425 -13.25 16.64 9.88
C ASP A 425 -13.17 15.29 9.17
N TYR A 426 -14.33 14.66 8.91
CA TYR A 426 -14.38 13.30 8.39
C TYR A 426 -14.85 13.19 6.94
N ALA A 427 -15.71 14.11 6.48
CA ALA A 427 -16.38 13.94 5.17
C ALA A 427 -15.42 13.70 3.99
N ALA A 428 -14.37 14.51 3.88
CA ALA A 428 -13.41 14.38 2.79
C ALA A 428 -12.54 13.14 2.94
N ILE A 429 -12.16 12.79 4.18
CA ILE A 429 -11.30 11.66 4.51
C ILE A 429 -12.03 10.35 4.24
N HIS A 430 -13.23 10.22 4.79
CA HIS A 430 -14.06 9.03 4.66
C HIS A 430 -14.44 8.76 3.20
N LEU A 431 -14.87 9.80 2.48
CA LEU A 431 -15.20 9.70 1.06
C LEU A 431 -13.97 9.31 0.23
N GLY A 432 -12.81 9.94 0.51
CA GLY A 432 -11.55 9.66 -0.19
C GLY A 432 -11.13 8.21 -0.06
N TYR A 433 -11.19 7.63 1.14
CA TYR A 433 -10.79 6.24 1.36
C TYR A 433 -11.74 5.25 0.67
N HIS A 434 -13.06 5.42 0.78
CA HIS A 434 -14.00 4.50 0.13
C HIS A 434 -13.97 4.62 -1.40
N ALA A 435 -13.79 5.83 -1.93
CA ALA A 435 -13.59 6.02 -3.35
C ALA A 435 -12.26 5.41 -3.83
N ALA A 436 -11.20 5.50 -3.02
CA ALA A 436 -9.91 4.88 -3.31
C ALA A 436 -10.00 3.34 -3.30
N LEU A 437 -10.78 2.75 -2.38
CA LEU A 437 -11.05 1.31 -2.39
C LEU A 437 -11.79 0.89 -3.67
N LEU A 438 -12.81 1.65 -4.09
CA LEU A 438 -13.48 1.38 -5.37
C LEU A 438 -12.48 1.45 -6.54
N THR A 439 -11.64 2.50 -6.55
CA THR A 439 -10.59 2.67 -7.56
C THR A 439 -9.67 1.45 -7.61
N ALA A 440 -9.22 0.93 -6.45
CA ALA A 440 -8.40 -0.27 -6.38
C ALA A 440 -9.12 -1.51 -6.95
N LEU A 441 -10.38 -1.71 -6.60
CA LEU A 441 -11.18 -2.85 -7.09
C LEU A 441 -11.45 -2.77 -8.59
N VAL A 442 -11.65 -1.57 -9.14
CA VAL A 442 -11.80 -1.36 -10.59
C VAL A 442 -10.46 -1.59 -11.31
N ASN A 443 -9.34 -1.07 -10.78
CA ASN A 443 -8.02 -1.33 -11.33
C ASN A 443 -7.69 -2.83 -11.40
N ALA A 444 -8.08 -3.57 -10.38
CA ALA A 444 -7.88 -5.01 -10.25
C ALA A 444 -8.58 -5.87 -11.33
N VAL A 445 -9.54 -5.30 -12.08
CA VAL A 445 -10.19 -5.99 -13.22
C VAL A 445 -9.21 -6.20 -14.39
N ALA A 446 -8.24 -5.29 -14.55
CA ALA A 446 -7.29 -5.33 -15.66
C ALA A 446 -5.82 -5.41 -15.21
N ASP A 447 -5.59 -5.57 -13.89
CA ASP A 447 -4.28 -5.72 -13.27
C ASP A 447 -4.30 -6.78 -12.16
N LEU A 448 -3.12 -7.31 -11.79
CA LEU A 448 -2.96 -8.43 -10.87
C LEU A 448 -2.26 -8.07 -9.55
N TYR A 449 -1.74 -6.85 -9.44
CA TYR A 449 -0.75 -6.43 -8.43
C TYR A 449 -1.26 -6.44 -6.99
N PHE A 450 -2.58 -6.38 -6.75
CA PHE A 450 -3.13 -6.37 -5.39
C PHE A 450 -3.33 -7.75 -4.77
N PHE A 451 -2.99 -8.82 -5.53
CA PHE A 451 -3.13 -10.19 -5.04
C PHE A 451 -1.91 -11.07 -5.35
N ARG A 452 -1.16 -10.79 -6.41
CA ARG A 452 0.03 -11.55 -6.79
C ARG A 452 1.14 -11.39 -5.75
N LEU A 453 1.62 -12.49 -5.19
CA LEU A 453 2.50 -12.53 -4.01
C LEU A 453 3.83 -11.80 -4.16
N ASP A 454 4.38 -11.64 -5.35
CA ASP A 454 5.64 -10.92 -5.62
C ASP A 454 5.48 -9.38 -5.60
N PHE A 455 4.25 -8.85 -5.59
CA PHE A 455 3.96 -7.42 -5.48
C PHE A 455 3.49 -7.01 -4.08
N GLN A 456 4.26 -7.35 -3.06
CA GLN A 456 3.89 -7.15 -1.66
C GLN A 456 3.55 -5.71 -1.29
N SER A 457 4.27 -4.72 -1.86
CA SER A 457 3.94 -3.31 -1.62
C SER A 457 2.57 -2.93 -2.15
N SER A 458 2.15 -3.47 -3.30
CA SER A 458 0.79 -3.26 -3.84
C SER A 458 -0.27 -3.91 -2.97
N ILE A 459 -0.02 -5.15 -2.50
CA ILE A 459 -0.92 -5.87 -1.59
C ILE A 459 -1.06 -5.11 -0.28
N THR A 460 0.05 -4.66 0.30
CA THR A 460 0.05 -3.89 1.55
C THR A 460 -0.68 -2.56 1.38
N TRP A 461 -0.50 -1.88 0.25
CA TRP A 461 -1.24 -0.64 -0.05
C TRP A 461 -2.74 -0.87 -0.13
N PHE A 462 -3.17 -1.91 -0.84
CA PHE A 462 -4.58 -2.28 -0.93
C PHE A 462 -5.20 -2.52 0.46
N TRP A 463 -4.56 -3.37 1.28
CA TRP A 463 -5.08 -3.69 2.62
C TRP A 463 -4.96 -2.52 3.60
N LEU A 464 -3.99 -1.63 3.42
CA LEU A 464 -3.93 -0.36 4.15
C LEU A 464 -5.15 0.51 3.84
N VAL A 465 -5.54 0.64 2.57
CA VAL A 465 -6.75 1.38 2.17
C VAL A 465 -8.01 0.74 2.77
N VAL A 466 -8.14 -0.58 2.75
CA VAL A 466 -9.24 -1.31 3.43
C VAL A 466 -9.26 -0.98 4.93
N ALA A 467 -8.10 -1.04 5.59
CA ALA A 467 -7.97 -0.71 7.01
C ALA A 467 -8.39 0.74 7.33
N LEU A 468 -8.06 1.68 6.44
CA LEU A 468 -8.43 3.09 6.58
C LEU A 468 -9.93 3.31 6.35
N CYS A 469 -10.57 2.57 5.43
CA CYS A 469 -12.02 2.56 5.25
C CYS A 469 -12.73 2.11 6.53
N VAL A 470 -12.33 0.98 7.09
CA VAL A 470 -12.92 0.44 8.33
C VAL A 470 -12.68 1.39 9.51
N THR A 471 -11.46 1.93 9.63
CA THR A 471 -11.08 2.86 10.72
C THR A 471 -11.88 4.16 10.65
N SER A 472 -11.98 4.77 9.45
CA SER A 472 -12.72 6.02 9.29
C SER A 472 -14.21 5.83 9.57
N SER A 473 -14.80 4.73 9.12
CA SER A 473 -16.21 4.39 9.38
C SER A 473 -16.48 4.24 10.89
N ARG A 474 -15.61 3.51 11.59
CA ARG A 474 -15.72 3.33 13.03
C ARG A 474 -15.64 4.65 13.79
N LEU A 475 -14.62 5.47 13.50
CA LEU A 475 -14.41 6.75 14.18
C LEU A 475 -15.60 7.70 14.03
N VAL A 476 -16.20 7.71 12.83
CA VAL A 476 -17.42 8.48 12.57
C VAL A 476 -18.55 7.97 13.46
N LEU A 477 -18.84 6.68 13.43
CA LEU A 477 -19.95 6.10 14.20
C LEU A 477 -19.77 6.28 15.72
N GLU A 478 -18.55 6.06 16.25
CA GLU A 478 -18.27 6.29 17.69
C GLU A 478 -18.53 7.74 18.10
N ARG A 479 -18.16 8.72 17.26
CA ARG A 479 -18.38 10.14 17.56
C ARG A 479 -19.86 10.49 17.67
N TYR A 480 -20.68 9.96 16.76
CA TYR A 480 -22.12 10.27 16.73
C TYR A 480 -22.90 9.48 17.79
N THR A 481 -22.55 8.22 18.05
CA THR A 481 -23.19 7.45 19.15
C THR A 481 -22.93 8.05 20.53
N THR A 482 -21.74 8.65 20.74
CA THR A 482 -21.45 9.38 21.99
C THR A 482 -22.20 10.71 22.06
N ALA A 483 -22.34 11.42 20.96
CA ALA A 483 -23.09 12.69 20.94
C ALA A 483 -24.60 12.48 21.27
N ASP A 484 -25.23 11.45 20.70
CA ASP A 484 -26.63 11.14 20.99
C ASP A 484 -26.89 10.77 22.45
N LYS A 485 -25.94 10.13 23.11
CA LYS A 485 -26.02 9.83 24.56
C LYS A 485 -25.99 11.07 25.46
N TRP A 486 -25.30 12.15 25.05
CA TRP A 486 -25.25 13.40 25.80
C TRP A 486 -26.52 14.26 25.60
N VAL A 487 -27.18 14.13 24.44
CA VAL A 487 -28.44 14.83 24.14
C VAL A 487 -29.64 14.17 24.85
N SER A 488 -29.54 12.88 25.16
CA SER A 488 -30.62 12.11 25.81
C SER A 488 -30.56 12.11 27.34
N LEU A 489 -29.58 12.77 27.99
CA LEU A 489 -29.57 12.96 29.44
C LEU A 489 -30.54 14.10 29.76
N PRO A 490 -31.57 13.91 30.63
CA PRO A 490 -32.41 14.99 31.07
C PRO A 490 -31.54 16.06 31.74
N SER A 491 -31.75 17.30 31.37
CA SER A 491 -31.21 18.45 32.08
C SER A 491 -31.90 18.51 33.46
N ASP A 492 -31.27 17.95 34.47
CA ASP A 492 -31.62 18.16 35.86
C ASP A 492 -31.32 19.61 36.27
#